data_ec860ed6ebe52755f32a19353629a664
#
_entry.id   ec860ed6ebe52755f32a19353629a664
#
_cell.length_a   1.000
_cell.length_b   1.000
_cell.length_c   1.000
_cell.angle_alpha   90.00
_cell.angle_beta   90.00
_cell.angle_gamma   90.00
#
_symmetry.space_group_name_H-M   'P 1'
#
loop_
_entity.id
_entity.type
_entity.pdbx_description
1 polymer ?
#
loop_
_entity_poly.entity_id
_entity_poly.type
_entity_poly.pdbx_seq_one_letter_code
_entity_poly.pdbx_strand_id
1 'polypeptide(L)'
;KRFDDDKNYKEDVTLSGTVKVIDSIKGDRSYPYSGKASVLLGKDGMSMSLSADLSDLAEYFESLAGEPLPEDYRAAFIKPELEAIYGDKLYYKSPLFDALMAKVDGTQAVSGAWYATDAVMSFGALYESMYGGNEDYTVGKALYAAMKQGDANGFYESWSGTEQLAAAAVELFGDETFTKSAGSYKWHLGIDELTKLMGQRTGGGTLTAQTAKDEGLEELSIDLTLRSDGGVELKYTASTSINEEAALRIDYTFAGNSSRMTAKGTVQVRNVCDVTFDAAVSVRTTSEKPLTAPPAGTTIITLPPVMPIAA
;
A
#
# COMPACT_ATOMS: atom_id res chain seq x y z
N LYS A 1 -16.72 8.84 2.56
CA LYS A 1 -17.70 8.27 3.51
C LYS A 1 -17.11 8.39 4.90
N ARG A 2 -17.80 9.07 5.81
CA ARG A 2 -17.37 9.28 7.19
C ARG A 2 -17.37 7.94 7.92
N PHE A 3 -16.33 7.65 8.72
CA PHE A 3 -16.40 6.61 9.74
C PHE A 3 -17.42 7.07 10.80
N ASP A 4 -18.31 6.18 11.18
CA ASP A 4 -19.33 6.42 12.19
C ASP A 4 -18.80 5.84 13.51
N ASP A 5 -18.64 6.68 14.52
CA ASP A 5 -18.04 6.31 15.82
C ASP A 5 -18.81 5.21 16.55
N ASP A 6 -20.09 5.03 16.21
CA ASP A 6 -20.92 3.96 16.77
C ASP A 6 -20.77 2.62 16.04
N LYS A 7 -19.93 2.54 15.00
CA LYS A 7 -19.76 1.36 14.18
C LYS A 7 -18.31 0.86 14.20
N ASN A 8 -18.18 -0.45 14.13
CA ASN A 8 -16.92 -1.08 13.81
C ASN A 8 -16.85 -1.36 12.31
N TYR A 9 -15.64 -1.40 11.80
CA TYR A 9 -15.35 -1.65 10.38
C TYR A 9 -14.43 -2.85 10.25
N LYS A 10 -14.75 -3.70 9.29
CA LYS A 10 -13.89 -4.80 8.90
C LYS A 10 -13.39 -4.58 7.49
N GLU A 11 -12.09 -4.61 7.36
CA GLU A 11 -11.39 -4.56 6.09
C GLU A 11 -10.74 -5.92 5.83
N ASP A 12 -11.06 -6.54 4.72
CA ASP A 12 -10.44 -7.77 4.27
C ASP A 12 -9.67 -7.48 2.99
N VAL A 13 -8.40 -7.88 2.99
CA VAL A 13 -7.47 -7.72 1.87
C VAL A 13 -7.03 -9.08 1.39
N THR A 14 -7.04 -9.28 0.08
CA THR A 14 -6.44 -10.44 -0.57
C THR A 14 -5.44 -9.97 -1.61
N LEU A 15 -4.33 -10.68 -1.73
CA LEU A 15 -3.31 -10.47 -2.72
C LEU A 15 -2.92 -11.81 -3.32
N SER A 16 -2.78 -11.87 -4.63
CA SER A 16 -2.19 -13.02 -5.31
C SER A 16 -1.42 -12.55 -6.55
N GLY A 17 -0.50 -13.34 -6.99
CA GLY A 17 0.27 -13.01 -8.17
C GLY A 17 1.27 -14.10 -8.54
N THR A 18 2.09 -13.78 -9.51
CA THR A 18 3.14 -14.69 -10.00
C THR A 18 4.37 -13.86 -10.35
N VAL A 19 5.52 -14.32 -9.94
CA VAL A 19 6.82 -13.88 -10.45
C VAL A 19 7.25 -14.87 -11.50
N LYS A 20 7.30 -14.45 -12.76
CA LYS A 20 7.84 -15.25 -13.86
C LYS A 20 9.26 -14.77 -14.13
N VAL A 21 10.23 -15.62 -13.95
CA VAL A 21 11.64 -15.37 -14.26
C VAL A 21 11.92 -15.86 -15.67
N ILE A 22 12.53 -15.02 -16.47
CA ILE A 22 12.90 -15.31 -17.86
C ILE A 22 14.35 -15.80 -17.86
N ASP A 23 14.55 -17.04 -18.24
CA ASP A 23 15.88 -17.65 -18.31
C ASP A 23 16.05 -18.33 -19.68
N SER A 24 16.84 -17.71 -20.54
CA SER A 24 17.09 -18.19 -21.90
C SER A 24 17.87 -19.49 -21.97
N ILE A 25 18.50 -19.92 -20.87
CA ILE A 25 19.33 -21.14 -20.81
C ILE A 25 18.55 -22.27 -20.16
N LYS A 26 17.91 -22.01 -19.01
CA LYS A 26 17.20 -23.02 -18.22
C LYS A 26 15.72 -23.12 -18.50
N GLY A 27 15.19 -22.17 -19.29
CA GLY A 27 13.76 -21.97 -19.54
C GLY A 27 13.06 -21.16 -18.46
N ASP A 28 11.97 -20.50 -18.83
CA ASP A 28 11.19 -19.67 -17.95
C ASP A 28 10.58 -20.46 -16.79
N ARG A 29 10.57 -19.85 -15.61
CA ARG A 29 9.97 -20.42 -14.41
C ARG A 29 8.99 -19.43 -13.79
N SER A 30 7.92 -19.95 -13.21
CA SER A 30 6.86 -19.16 -12.58
C SER A 30 6.71 -19.54 -11.11
N TYR A 31 6.68 -18.54 -10.25
CA TYR A 31 6.61 -18.65 -8.80
C TYR A 31 5.37 -17.92 -8.31
N PRO A 32 4.26 -18.61 -8.06
CA PRO A 32 3.06 -17.99 -7.52
C PRO A 32 3.27 -17.55 -6.07
N TYR A 33 2.54 -16.53 -5.68
CA TYR A 33 2.47 -16.06 -4.31
C TYR A 33 1.05 -15.59 -3.96
N SER A 34 0.73 -15.65 -2.68
CA SER A 34 -0.55 -15.14 -2.20
C SER A 34 -0.45 -14.59 -0.79
N GLY A 35 -1.41 -13.76 -0.42
CA GLY A 35 -1.53 -13.21 0.91
C GLY A 35 -2.94 -12.76 1.22
N LYS A 36 -3.23 -12.66 2.49
CA LYS A 36 -4.49 -12.11 3.01
C LYS A 36 -4.21 -11.32 4.27
N ALA A 37 -4.98 -10.27 4.47
CA ALA A 37 -5.03 -9.56 5.74
C ALA A 37 -6.48 -9.26 6.10
N SER A 38 -6.75 -9.17 7.39
CA SER A 38 -8.03 -8.71 7.90
C SER A 38 -7.75 -7.70 9.01
N VAL A 39 -8.40 -6.54 8.94
CA VAL A 39 -8.31 -5.48 9.93
C VAL A 39 -9.69 -5.24 10.49
N LEU A 40 -9.80 -5.21 11.80
CA LEU A 40 -11.00 -4.86 12.53
C LEU A 40 -10.73 -3.57 13.29
N LEU A 41 -11.46 -2.52 12.94
CA LEU A 41 -11.28 -1.16 13.43
C LEU A 41 -12.51 -0.71 14.19
N GLY A 42 -12.32 -0.16 15.37
CA GLY A 42 -13.34 0.54 16.18
C GLY A 42 -12.70 1.74 16.88
N LYS A 43 -13.50 2.52 17.58
CA LYS A 43 -12.99 3.71 18.29
C LYS A 43 -12.00 3.40 19.41
N ASP A 44 -12.12 2.23 20.01
CA ASP A 44 -11.33 1.85 21.21
C ASP A 44 -10.12 0.98 20.86
N GLY A 45 -10.00 0.51 19.59
CA GLY A 45 -8.90 -0.35 19.22
C GLY A 45 -8.92 -0.79 17.76
N MET A 46 -7.83 -1.42 17.38
CA MET A 46 -7.65 -2.08 16.09
C MET A 46 -7.04 -3.47 16.32
N SER A 47 -7.55 -4.45 15.63
CA SER A 47 -6.91 -5.76 15.55
C SER A 47 -6.71 -6.17 14.10
N MET A 48 -5.56 -6.78 13.82
CA MET A 48 -5.14 -7.13 12.48
C MET A 48 -4.59 -8.55 12.46
N SER A 49 -4.88 -9.27 11.40
CA SER A 49 -4.19 -10.51 11.04
C SER A 49 -3.70 -10.43 9.61
N LEU A 50 -2.51 -10.98 9.36
CA LEU A 50 -1.89 -11.08 8.05
C LEU A 50 -1.30 -12.46 7.90
N SER A 51 -1.44 -13.06 6.72
CA SER A 51 -0.74 -14.27 6.34
C SER A 51 -0.42 -14.25 4.85
N ALA A 52 0.69 -14.88 4.47
CA ALA A 52 1.04 -15.05 3.06
C ALA A 52 1.57 -16.46 2.81
N ASP A 53 1.57 -16.88 1.56
CA ASP A 53 2.26 -18.07 1.07
C ASP A 53 3.29 -17.63 0.01
N LEU A 54 4.56 -17.76 0.36
CA LEU A 54 5.72 -17.39 -0.44
C LEU A 54 6.60 -18.63 -0.73
N SER A 55 6.04 -19.85 -0.59
CA SER A 55 6.80 -21.09 -0.66
C SER A 55 7.60 -21.20 -1.96
N ASP A 56 6.97 -20.92 -3.10
CA ASP A 56 7.63 -21.01 -4.39
C ASP A 56 8.67 -19.90 -4.59
N LEU A 57 8.42 -18.70 -4.07
CA LEU A 57 9.40 -17.60 -4.09
C LEU A 57 10.63 -17.90 -3.23
N ALA A 58 10.47 -18.60 -2.10
CA ALA A 58 11.58 -18.98 -1.25
C ALA A 58 12.56 -19.91 -2.00
N GLU A 59 12.05 -20.90 -2.75
CA GLU A 59 12.86 -21.76 -3.58
C GLU A 59 13.67 -20.98 -4.63
N TYR A 60 13.06 -19.94 -5.21
CA TYR A 60 13.76 -19.06 -6.14
C TYR A 60 14.91 -18.31 -5.45
N PHE A 61 14.66 -17.71 -4.29
CA PHE A 61 15.69 -16.99 -3.52
C PHE A 61 16.81 -17.92 -3.06
N GLU A 62 16.48 -19.13 -2.58
CA GLU A 62 17.46 -20.17 -2.23
C GLU A 62 18.32 -20.54 -3.44
N SER A 63 17.71 -20.65 -4.62
CA SER A 63 18.45 -20.96 -5.84
C SER A 63 19.38 -19.83 -6.29
N LEU A 64 19.04 -18.57 -6.02
CA LEU A 64 19.89 -17.41 -6.32
C LEU A 64 21.03 -17.27 -5.31
N ALA A 65 20.75 -17.50 -4.03
CA ALA A 65 21.74 -17.43 -2.97
C ALA A 65 22.75 -18.59 -3.04
N GLY A 66 22.37 -19.69 -3.68
CA GLY A 66 23.18 -20.92 -3.74
C GLY A 66 23.17 -21.73 -2.44
N GLU A 67 22.38 -21.31 -1.47
CA GLU A 67 22.23 -21.96 -0.17
C GLU A 67 20.77 -21.86 0.32
N PRO A 68 20.29 -22.85 1.09
CA PRO A 68 18.95 -22.80 1.64
C PRO A 68 18.85 -21.74 2.73
N LEU A 69 17.66 -21.18 2.90
CA LEU A 69 17.34 -20.36 4.06
C LEU A 69 17.58 -21.16 5.35
N PRO A 70 18.13 -20.54 6.41
CA PRO A 70 18.28 -21.22 7.69
C PRO A 70 16.97 -21.83 8.15
N GLU A 71 17.00 -23.09 8.58
CA GLU A 71 15.80 -23.89 8.88
C GLU A 71 14.91 -23.21 9.93
N ASP A 72 15.54 -22.57 10.92
CA ASP A 72 14.86 -21.81 12.00
C ASP A 72 13.93 -20.71 11.47
N TYR A 73 14.27 -20.11 10.33
CA TYR A 73 13.52 -19.00 9.73
C TYR A 73 12.69 -19.43 8.52
N ARG A 74 13.08 -20.53 7.89
CA ARG A 74 12.50 -20.95 6.61
C ARG A 74 10.99 -21.06 6.68
N ALA A 75 10.47 -21.80 7.66
CA ALA A 75 9.04 -21.99 7.82
C ALA A 75 8.29 -20.66 8.04
N ALA A 76 8.84 -19.77 8.86
CA ALA A 76 8.24 -18.48 9.17
C ALA A 76 8.38 -17.47 8.02
N PHE A 77 9.40 -17.62 7.16
CA PHE A 77 9.63 -16.79 6.00
C PHE A 77 8.73 -17.17 4.81
N ILE A 78 8.57 -18.48 4.56
CA ILE A 78 7.74 -18.95 3.44
C ILE A 78 6.24 -18.83 3.69
N LYS A 79 5.82 -18.84 4.96
CA LYS A 79 4.42 -18.62 5.38
C LYS A 79 4.38 -17.62 6.52
N PRO A 80 4.71 -16.36 6.23
CA PRO A 80 4.71 -15.33 7.26
C PRO A 80 3.29 -15.10 7.78
N GLU A 81 3.19 -15.07 9.10
CA GLU A 81 1.96 -14.76 9.83
C GLU A 81 2.25 -13.63 10.82
N LEU A 82 1.32 -12.70 10.92
CA LEU A 82 1.33 -11.61 11.88
C LEU A 82 -0.06 -11.41 12.43
N GLU A 83 -0.18 -11.39 13.75
CA GLU A 83 -1.33 -10.85 14.45
C GLU A 83 -0.88 -9.60 15.19
N ALA A 84 -1.69 -8.53 15.14
CA ALA A 84 -1.42 -7.32 15.90
C ALA A 84 -2.70 -6.77 16.53
N ILE A 85 -2.55 -6.20 17.72
CA ILE A 85 -3.62 -5.54 18.46
C ILE A 85 -3.10 -4.19 18.92
N TYR A 86 -3.83 -3.15 18.60
CA TYR A 86 -3.54 -1.80 19.07
C TYR A 86 -4.71 -1.30 19.90
N GLY A 87 -4.49 -1.21 21.21
CA GLY A 87 -5.37 -0.61 22.20
C GLY A 87 -4.61 0.43 22.98
N ASP A 88 -4.50 0.25 24.32
CA ASP A 88 -3.62 1.06 25.16
C ASP A 88 -2.15 0.72 24.97
N LYS A 89 -1.89 -0.50 24.54
CA LYS A 89 -0.57 -0.99 24.13
C LYS A 89 -0.64 -1.50 22.71
N LEU A 90 0.51 -1.61 22.07
CA LEU A 90 0.68 -2.35 20.84
C LEU A 90 1.15 -3.77 21.18
N TYR A 91 0.37 -4.75 20.76
CA TYR A 91 0.68 -6.16 20.89
C TYR A 91 0.88 -6.75 19.51
N TYR A 92 1.81 -7.65 19.36
CA TYR A 92 2.01 -8.38 18.11
C TYR A 92 2.53 -9.79 18.39
N LYS A 93 2.21 -10.69 17.48
CA LYS A 93 2.60 -12.10 17.50
C LYS A 93 2.93 -12.54 16.09
N SER A 94 4.09 -13.17 15.92
CA SER A 94 4.57 -13.64 14.62
C SER A 94 5.62 -14.75 14.83
N PRO A 95 5.49 -15.89 14.11
CA PRO A 95 6.53 -16.93 14.14
C PRO A 95 7.90 -16.42 13.68
N LEU A 96 7.93 -15.47 12.75
CA LEU A 96 9.18 -14.85 12.30
C LEU A 96 9.84 -14.04 13.42
N PHE A 97 9.04 -13.33 14.21
CA PHE A 97 9.56 -12.57 15.33
C PHE A 97 10.02 -13.49 16.45
N ASP A 98 9.31 -14.60 16.71
CA ASP A 98 9.76 -15.63 17.67
C ASP A 98 11.15 -16.16 17.28
N ALA A 99 11.35 -16.48 15.99
CA ALA A 99 12.63 -16.96 15.48
C ALA A 99 13.77 -15.92 15.62
N LEU A 100 13.47 -14.64 15.40
CA LEU A 100 14.42 -13.55 15.60
C LEU A 100 14.77 -13.37 17.08
N MET A 101 13.78 -13.37 17.96
CA MET A 101 13.98 -13.20 19.40
C MET A 101 14.76 -14.35 20.01
N ALA A 102 14.65 -15.57 19.47
CA ALA A 102 15.45 -16.72 19.91
C ALA A 102 16.96 -16.52 19.71
N LYS A 103 17.38 -15.59 18.87
CA LYS A 103 18.80 -15.27 18.62
C LYS A 103 19.33 -14.10 19.45
N VAL A 104 18.45 -13.41 20.17
CA VAL A 104 18.86 -12.30 21.04
C VAL A 104 19.31 -12.87 22.37
N ASP A 105 20.58 -12.67 22.73
CA ASP A 105 21.16 -13.14 23.96
C ASP A 105 20.34 -12.71 25.20
N GLY A 106 19.99 -13.67 26.04
CA GLY A 106 19.24 -13.45 27.28
C GLY A 106 17.71 -13.36 27.08
N THR A 107 17.20 -13.52 25.87
CA THR A 107 15.77 -13.53 25.61
C THR A 107 15.27 -14.96 25.53
N GLN A 108 14.33 -15.35 26.40
CA GLN A 108 13.60 -16.60 26.24
C GLN A 108 12.53 -16.41 25.17
N ALA A 109 12.79 -16.87 23.96
CA ALA A 109 11.76 -16.96 22.96
C ALA A 109 10.74 -18.02 23.37
N VAL A 110 9.48 -17.63 23.42
CA VAL A 110 8.35 -18.52 23.70
C VAL A 110 7.51 -18.58 22.44
N SER A 111 7.50 -19.73 21.80
CA SER A 111 6.73 -19.90 20.55
C SER A 111 5.26 -19.56 20.76
N GLY A 112 4.74 -18.68 19.91
CA GLY A 112 3.37 -18.22 19.97
C GLY A 112 3.06 -17.21 21.07
N ALA A 113 4.08 -16.62 21.68
CA ALA A 113 3.90 -15.52 22.64
C ALA A 113 3.43 -14.25 21.93
N TRP A 114 2.72 -13.41 22.68
CA TRP A 114 2.47 -12.04 22.30
C TRP A 114 3.57 -11.15 22.85
N TYR A 115 4.05 -10.27 22.02
CA TYR A 115 5.01 -9.24 22.42
C TYR A 115 4.27 -7.93 22.62
N ALA A 116 4.50 -7.26 23.74
CA ALA A 116 3.86 -6.01 24.07
C ALA A 116 4.89 -4.88 24.15
N THR A 117 4.56 -3.75 23.55
CA THR A 117 5.30 -2.50 23.75
C THR A 117 4.32 -1.38 24.09
N ASP A 118 4.76 -0.45 24.94
CA ASP A 118 3.95 0.71 25.25
C ASP A 118 3.77 1.56 23.98
N ALA A 119 2.53 1.86 23.65
CA ALA A 119 2.22 2.75 22.56
C ALA A 119 2.53 4.19 23.00
N VAL A 120 3.05 5.00 22.07
CA VAL A 120 3.27 6.44 22.28
C VAL A 120 1.95 7.14 22.60
N MET A 121 0.86 6.62 22.06
CA MET A 121 -0.50 7.07 22.23
C MET A 121 -1.42 5.86 22.18
N SER A 122 -2.44 5.79 23.04
CA SER A 122 -3.44 4.74 22.93
C SER A 122 -4.16 4.82 21.59
N PHE A 123 -4.67 3.69 21.09
CA PHE A 123 -5.40 3.69 19.83
C PHE A 123 -6.62 4.60 19.88
N GLY A 124 -7.37 4.60 20.97
CA GLY A 124 -8.52 5.48 21.14
C GLY A 124 -8.16 6.97 21.03
N ALA A 125 -7.05 7.40 21.67
CA ALA A 125 -6.55 8.77 21.56
C ALA A 125 -6.06 9.11 20.13
N LEU A 126 -5.39 8.15 19.47
CA LEU A 126 -5.00 8.31 18.07
C LEU A 126 -6.22 8.44 17.16
N TYR A 127 -7.21 7.54 17.34
CA TYR A 127 -8.46 7.57 16.59
C TYR A 127 -9.18 8.90 16.75
N GLU A 128 -9.29 9.40 17.97
CA GLU A 128 -9.91 10.68 18.27
C GLU A 128 -9.15 11.86 17.66
N SER A 129 -7.81 11.81 17.66
CA SER A 129 -6.99 12.83 17.00
C SER A 129 -7.15 12.85 15.48
N MET A 130 -7.38 11.66 14.88
CA MET A 130 -7.54 11.51 13.44
C MET A 130 -8.98 11.77 12.97
N TYR A 131 -9.98 11.38 13.74
CA TYR A 131 -11.40 11.38 13.35
C TYR A 131 -12.29 12.21 14.26
N GLY A 132 -11.88 12.43 15.52
CA GLY A 132 -12.64 13.15 16.52
C GLY A 132 -12.73 14.64 16.24
N GLY A 133 -13.94 15.19 16.28
CA GLY A 133 -14.16 16.62 16.20
C GLY A 133 -14.11 17.24 14.81
N ASN A 134 -13.88 16.49 13.76
CA ASN A 134 -13.79 17.02 12.40
C ASN A 134 -14.87 16.40 11.50
N GLU A 135 -15.99 17.14 11.36
CA GLU A 135 -17.12 16.70 10.53
C GLU A 135 -16.75 16.43 9.07
N ASP A 136 -15.61 16.97 8.63
CA ASP A 136 -15.09 16.89 7.26
C ASP A 136 -13.89 15.96 7.09
N TYR A 137 -13.61 15.04 8.03
CA TYR A 137 -12.48 14.15 7.86
C TYR A 137 -12.72 13.18 6.69
N THR A 138 -11.98 13.36 5.63
CA THR A 138 -11.97 12.50 4.44
C THR A 138 -10.59 11.90 4.29
N VAL A 139 -10.50 10.75 3.58
CA VAL A 139 -9.21 10.17 3.17
C VAL A 139 -8.35 11.22 2.47
N GLY A 140 -8.97 12.17 1.76
CA GLY A 140 -8.30 13.31 1.16
C GLY A 140 -7.61 14.22 2.18
N LYS A 141 -8.20 14.45 3.36
CA LYS A 141 -7.55 15.26 4.42
C LYS A 141 -6.39 14.52 5.09
N ALA A 142 -6.48 13.20 5.25
CA ALA A 142 -5.35 12.41 5.74
C ALA A 142 -4.19 12.41 4.74
N LEU A 143 -4.50 12.23 3.48
CA LEU A 143 -3.53 12.33 2.39
C LEU A 143 -2.93 13.73 2.32
N TYR A 144 -3.77 14.77 2.44
CA TYR A 144 -3.34 16.16 2.52
C TYR A 144 -2.42 16.42 3.72
N ALA A 145 -2.78 15.92 4.91
CA ALA A 145 -1.94 16.09 6.09
C ALA A 145 -0.59 15.39 5.93
N ALA A 146 -0.56 14.20 5.33
CA ALA A 146 0.68 13.48 5.02
C ALA A 146 1.51 14.20 3.95
N MET A 147 0.85 14.74 2.92
CA MET A 147 1.52 15.52 1.87
C MET A 147 2.01 16.86 2.39
N LYS A 148 1.29 17.50 3.33
CA LYS A 148 1.70 18.76 3.97
C LYS A 148 2.99 18.61 4.78
N GLN A 149 3.22 17.46 5.43
CA GLN A 149 4.48 17.20 6.12
C GLN A 149 5.69 17.15 5.18
N GLY A 150 5.48 16.82 3.90
CA GLY A 150 6.52 16.83 2.87
C GLY A 150 6.57 18.12 2.03
N ASP A 151 5.67 19.06 2.26
CA ASP A 151 5.55 20.26 1.44
C ASP A 151 6.33 21.45 2.02
N ALA A 152 7.60 21.53 1.67
CA ALA A 152 8.47 22.64 2.05
C ALA A 152 8.04 24.00 1.47
N ASN A 153 7.13 24.05 0.49
CA ASN A 153 6.76 25.25 -0.25
C ASN A 153 5.33 25.72 0.00
N GLY A 154 4.56 25.07 0.90
CA GLY A 154 3.16 25.43 1.19
C GLY A 154 2.19 25.18 0.03
N PHE A 155 2.63 24.45 -0.99
CA PHE A 155 1.85 24.17 -2.20
C PHE A 155 0.53 23.46 -1.89
N TYR A 156 0.52 22.59 -0.90
CA TYR A 156 -0.66 21.84 -0.49
C TYR A 156 -1.51 22.56 0.57
N GLU A 157 -1.09 23.71 1.07
CA GLU A 157 -1.85 24.48 2.09
C GLU A 157 -3.24 24.93 1.61
N SER A 158 -3.40 25.10 0.29
CA SER A 158 -4.66 25.46 -0.33
C SER A 158 -5.62 24.28 -0.54
N TRP A 159 -5.18 23.03 -0.31
CA TRP A 159 -5.94 21.83 -0.67
C TRP A 159 -6.61 21.21 0.56
N SER A 160 -7.61 21.83 1.12
CA SER A 160 -8.37 21.31 2.25
C SER A 160 -9.78 20.88 1.83
N GLY A 161 -10.01 19.56 1.74
CA GLY A 161 -11.31 18.97 1.44
C GLY A 161 -11.48 18.45 0.00
N THR A 162 -12.50 17.63 -0.22
CA THR A 162 -12.74 16.94 -1.50
C THR A 162 -13.06 17.93 -2.64
N GLU A 163 -13.78 19.01 -2.32
CA GLU A 163 -14.12 20.05 -3.30
C GLU A 163 -12.88 20.83 -3.73
N GLN A 164 -11.97 21.09 -2.80
CA GLN A 164 -10.71 21.79 -3.10
C GLN A 164 -9.72 20.90 -3.82
N LEU A 165 -9.68 19.59 -3.54
CA LEU A 165 -8.91 18.64 -4.33
C LEU A 165 -9.43 18.55 -5.77
N ALA A 166 -10.74 18.54 -5.95
CA ALA A 166 -11.35 18.57 -7.28
C ALA A 166 -11.06 19.89 -8.00
N ALA A 167 -11.19 21.04 -7.29
CA ALA A 167 -10.88 22.35 -7.84
C ALA A 167 -9.39 22.47 -8.23
N ALA A 168 -8.50 21.98 -7.38
CA ALA A 168 -7.08 21.96 -7.68
C ALA A 168 -6.72 21.01 -8.83
N ALA A 169 -7.39 19.88 -8.97
CA ALA A 169 -7.23 19.01 -10.13
C ALA A 169 -7.68 19.72 -11.41
N VAL A 170 -8.81 20.43 -11.38
CA VAL A 170 -9.30 21.25 -12.50
C VAL A 170 -8.34 22.40 -12.80
N GLU A 171 -7.81 23.07 -11.79
CA GLU A 171 -6.83 24.15 -11.97
C GLU A 171 -5.51 23.63 -12.56
N LEU A 172 -5.08 22.44 -12.16
CA LEU A 172 -3.85 21.83 -12.66
C LEU A 172 -3.96 21.28 -14.08
N PHE A 173 -5.08 20.65 -14.37
CA PHE A 173 -5.27 19.89 -15.60
C PHE A 173 -6.19 20.58 -16.61
N GLY A 174 -6.90 21.62 -16.20
CA GLY A 174 -7.91 22.30 -17.00
C GLY A 174 -9.25 21.54 -17.02
N ASP A 175 -10.33 22.29 -17.03
CA ASP A 175 -11.70 21.74 -17.07
C ASP A 175 -11.97 20.98 -18.39
N GLU A 176 -11.35 21.44 -19.44
CA GLU A 176 -11.43 20.88 -20.79
C GLU A 176 -10.78 19.48 -20.92
N THR A 177 -9.93 19.08 -19.97
CA THR A 177 -9.30 17.75 -19.97
C THR A 177 -10.26 16.67 -19.47
N PHE A 178 -11.34 17.08 -18.79
CA PHE A 178 -12.37 16.17 -18.31
C PHE A 178 -13.49 16.02 -19.34
N THR A 179 -13.67 14.81 -19.83
CA THR A 179 -14.79 14.49 -20.73
C THR A 179 -15.98 14.00 -19.90
N LYS A 180 -17.09 14.72 -19.95
CA LYS A 180 -18.34 14.32 -19.31
C LYS A 180 -19.14 13.40 -20.23
N SER A 181 -19.50 12.24 -19.74
CA SER A 181 -20.49 11.35 -20.37
C SER A 181 -21.58 10.98 -19.37
N ALA A 182 -22.71 10.42 -19.81
CA ALA A 182 -23.82 10.09 -18.92
C ALA A 182 -23.36 9.30 -17.68
N GLY A 183 -23.36 9.96 -16.52
CA GLY A 183 -23.00 9.36 -15.23
C GLY A 183 -21.51 9.17 -14.94
N SER A 184 -20.61 9.75 -15.76
CA SER A 184 -19.17 9.67 -15.48
C SER A 184 -18.40 10.88 -15.99
N TYR A 185 -17.24 11.11 -15.36
CA TYR A 185 -16.21 12.03 -15.81
C TYR A 185 -14.97 11.21 -16.13
N LYS A 186 -14.37 11.44 -17.27
CA LYS A 186 -13.14 10.78 -17.70
C LYS A 186 -12.05 11.80 -17.88
N TRP A 187 -10.86 11.45 -17.48
CA TRP A 187 -9.66 12.25 -17.65
C TRP A 187 -8.53 11.35 -18.15
N HIS A 188 -7.74 11.89 -19.04
CA HIS A 188 -6.59 11.23 -19.62
C HIS A 188 -5.36 12.11 -19.48
N LEU A 189 -4.23 11.49 -19.10
CA LEU A 189 -2.91 12.10 -19.10
C LEU A 189 -1.94 11.19 -19.84
N GLY A 190 -1.42 11.68 -20.96
CA GLY A 190 -0.33 11.06 -21.69
C GLY A 190 0.98 11.82 -21.50
N ILE A 191 2.01 11.44 -22.27
CA ILE A 191 3.32 12.13 -22.25
C ILE A 191 3.18 13.60 -22.65
N ASP A 192 2.37 13.91 -23.64
CA ASP A 192 2.17 15.27 -24.13
C ASP A 192 1.52 16.18 -23.09
N GLU A 193 0.50 15.68 -22.39
CA GLU A 193 -0.17 16.40 -21.31
C GLU A 193 0.77 16.60 -20.12
N LEU A 194 1.51 15.55 -19.72
CA LEU A 194 2.49 15.63 -18.64
C LEU A 194 3.56 16.68 -18.93
N THR A 195 4.11 16.70 -20.12
CA THR A 195 5.17 17.64 -20.50
C THR A 195 4.67 19.08 -20.52
N LYS A 196 3.45 19.32 -20.96
CA LYS A 196 2.79 20.64 -20.87
C LYS A 196 2.65 21.11 -19.42
N LEU A 197 2.19 20.22 -18.53
CA LEU A 197 2.04 20.52 -17.10
C LEU A 197 3.37 20.88 -16.43
N MET A 198 4.39 20.08 -16.70
CA MET A 198 5.73 20.33 -16.14
C MET A 198 6.35 21.61 -16.72
N GLY A 199 6.18 21.89 -17.99
CA GLY A 199 6.67 23.10 -18.64
C GLY A 199 6.06 24.39 -18.08
N GLN A 200 4.79 24.34 -17.67
CA GLN A 200 4.10 25.47 -17.02
C GLN A 200 4.63 25.74 -15.61
N ARG A 201 5.13 24.72 -14.91
CA ARG A 201 5.57 24.83 -13.50
C ARG A 201 7.02 25.21 -13.32
N THR A 202 7.91 24.78 -14.19
CA THR A 202 9.37 24.95 -14.02
C THR A 202 9.93 26.26 -14.54
N GLY A 203 9.08 27.14 -15.10
CA GLY A 203 9.46 28.51 -15.43
C GLY A 203 10.58 28.67 -16.46
N GLY A 204 10.88 27.63 -17.27
CA GLY A 204 11.88 27.82 -18.31
C GLY A 204 12.58 26.60 -18.90
N GLY A 205 12.32 25.41 -18.43
CA GLY A 205 12.78 24.19 -19.09
C GLY A 205 11.66 23.60 -19.94
N THR A 206 11.79 23.60 -21.25
CA THR A 206 10.85 22.93 -22.14
C THR A 206 11.10 21.41 -22.07
N LEU A 207 10.50 20.74 -21.08
CA LEU A 207 10.35 19.31 -21.18
C LEU A 207 9.32 19.07 -22.29
N THR A 208 9.75 18.53 -23.41
CA THR A 208 8.88 18.14 -24.53
C THR A 208 8.66 16.63 -24.46
N ALA A 209 7.60 16.14 -25.10
CA ALA A 209 7.40 14.69 -25.25
C ALA A 209 8.61 14.02 -25.91
N GLN A 210 9.29 14.72 -26.82
CA GLN A 210 10.52 14.21 -27.44
C GLN A 210 11.66 14.10 -26.44
N THR A 211 11.88 15.12 -25.60
CA THR A 211 12.93 15.08 -24.57
C THR A 211 12.66 13.94 -23.57
N ALA A 212 11.39 13.72 -23.19
CA ALA A 212 11.03 12.62 -22.29
C ALA A 212 11.35 11.25 -22.94
N LYS A 213 11.11 11.11 -24.23
CA LYS A 213 11.46 9.90 -25.01
C LYS A 213 12.97 9.74 -25.15
N ASP A 214 13.68 10.82 -25.39
CA ASP A 214 15.16 10.79 -25.51
C ASP A 214 15.80 10.39 -24.16
N GLU A 215 15.13 10.65 -23.04
CA GLU A 215 15.52 10.20 -21.71
C GLU A 215 14.97 8.80 -21.35
N GLY A 216 14.34 8.11 -22.30
CA GLY A 216 13.93 6.73 -22.18
C GLY A 216 12.47 6.49 -21.76
N LEU A 217 11.65 7.53 -21.55
CA LEU A 217 10.22 7.36 -21.30
C LEU A 217 9.50 7.10 -22.64
N GLU A 218 9.17 5.83 -22.92
CA GLU A 218 8.57 5.40 -24.18
C GLU A 218 7.06 5.59 -24.21
N GLU A 219 6.41 5.30 -23.09
CA GLU A 219 4.96 5.36 -22.93
C GLU A 219 4.58 5.87 -21.54
N LEU A 220 3.57 6.70 -21.48
CA LEU A 220 2.85 7.06 -20.27
C LEU A 220 1.39 7.27 -20.61
N SER A 221 0.50 6.59 -19.91
CA SER A 221 -0.94 6.79 -20.00
C SER A 221 -1.56 6.63 -18.62
N ILE A 222 -2.30 7.62 -18.19
CA ILE A 222 -3.11 7.58 -16.97
C ILE A 222 -4.54 7.90 -17.37
N ASP A 223 -5.44 6.95 -17.23
CA ASP A 223 -6.86 7.12 -17.50
C ASP A 223 -7.63 7.04 -16.19
N LEU A 224 -8.29 8.12 -15.80
CA LEU A 224 -9.14 8.19 -14.62
C LEU A 224 -10.61 8.27 -15.06
N THR A 225 -11.43 7.43 -14.48
CA THR A 225 -12.89 7.49 -14.62
C THR A 225 -13.53 7.64 -13.24
N LEU A 226 -14.27 8.71 -13.05
CA LEU A 226 -15.08 8.95 -11.87
C LEU A 226 -16.54 8.75 -12.23
N ARG A 227 -17.27 7.94 -11.47
CA ARG A 227 -18.68 7.62 -11.71
C ARG A 227 -19.58 8.30 -10.68
N SER A 228 -20.79 8.66 -11.10
CA SER A 228 -21.78 9.31 -10.23
C SER A 228 -22.23 8.46 -9.04
N ASP A 229 -22.05 7.13 -9.11
CA ASP A 229 -22.30 6.19 -8.01
C ASP A 229 -21.16 6.11 -6.98
N GLY A 230 -20.12 6.94 -7.14
CA GLY A 230 -18.92 6.95 -6.31
C GLY A 230 -17.88 5.91 -6.73
N GLY A 231 -18.07 5.25 -7.86
CA GLY A 231 -17.08 4.35 -8.46
C GLY A 231 -15.90 5.11 -9.05
N VAL A 232 -14.71 4.56 -8.91
CA VAL A 232 -13.46 5.08 -9.46
C VAL A 232 -12.78 3.97 -10.25
N GLU A 233 -12.24 4.31 -11.41
CA GLU A 233 -11.35 3.43 -12.17
C GLU A 233 -10.13 4.25 -12.60
N LEU A 234 -8.95 3.76 -12.29
CA LEU A 234 -7.68 4.31 -12.70
C LEU A 234 -6.91 3.24 -13.48
N LYS A 235 -6.54 3.53 -14.71
CA LYS A 235 -5.61 2.72 -15.48
C LYS A 235 -4.31 3.49 -15.62
N TYR A 236 -3.23 2.80 -15.41
CA TYR A 236 -1.89 3.34 -15.53
C TYR A 236 -1.05 2.43 -16.40
N THR A 237 -0.43 2.99 -17.40
CA THR A 237 0.58 2.33 -18.22
C THR A 237 1.79 3.23 -18.31
N ALA A 238 2.95 2.69 -18.04
CA ALA A 238 4.22 3.37 -18.28
C ALA A 238 5.24 2.38 -18.82
N SER A 239 6.06 2.81 -19.76
CA SER A 239 7.25 2.06 -20.14
C SER A 239 8.45 2.98 -20.29
N THR A 240 9.59 2.47 -19.89
CA THR A 240 10.86 3.18 -20.00
C THR A 240 11.94 2.22 -20.51
N SER A 241 12.77 2.71 -21.39
CA SER A 241 13.99 2.03 -21.82
C SER A 241 15.13 2.44 -20.90
N ILE A 242 15.72 1.47 -20.20
CA ILE A 242 16.88 1.72 -19.33
C ILE A 242 18.16 1.70 -20.17
N ASN A 243 18.21 0.77 -21.14
CA ASN A 243 19.25 0.64 -22.14
C ASN A 243 18.72 -0.27 -23.28
N GLU A 244 19.56 -0.60 -24.25
CA GLU A 244 19.18 -1.46 -25.40
C GLU A 244 18.68 -2.85 -24.96
N GLU A 245 19.13 -3.37 -23.80
CA GLU A 245 18.83 -4.70 -23.29
C GLU A 245 17.73 -4.70 -22.23
N ALA A 246 17.55 -3.61 -21.48
CA ALA A 246 16.64 -3.53 -20.36
C ALA A 246 15.58 -2.46 -20.57
N ALA A 247 14.35 -2.83 -20.44
CA ALA A 247 13.20 -1.92 -20.41
C ALA A 247 12.24 -2.34 -19.28
N LEU A 248 11.64 -1.36 -18.63
CA LEU A 248 10.62 -1.54 -17.62
C LEU A 248 9.26 -1.16 -18.21
N ARG A 249 8.28 -2.03 -18.05
CA ARG A 249 6.88 -1.74 -18.35
C ARG A 249 6.02 -2.00 -17.11
N ILE A 250 5.15 -1.07 -16.81
CA ILE A 250 4.19 -1.16 -15.72
C ILE A 250 2.80 -0.93 -16.31
N ASP A 251 1.93 -1.90 -16.13
CA ASP A 251 0.51 -1.78 -16.43
C ASP A 251 -0.27 -2.11 -15.17
N TYR A 252 -1.13 -1.21 -14.71
CA TYR A 252 -2.05 -1.56 -13.64
C TYR A 252 -3.42 -0.90 -13.79
N THR A 253 -4.42 -1.56 -13.23
CA THR A 253 -5.78 -1.05 -13.11
C THR A 253 -6.20 -1.10 -11.65
N PHE A 254 -6.64 0.02 -11.16
CA PHE A 254 -7.31 0.16 -9.87
C PHE A 254 -8.76 0.49 -10.13
N ALA A 255 -9.68 -0.24 -9.51
CA ALA A 255 -11.11 0.01 -9.69
C ALA A 255 -11.89 -0.29 -8.41
N GLY A 256 -12.94 0.47 -8.15
CA GLY A 256 -13.80 0.20 -7.00
C GLY A 256 -14.60 1.40 -6.52
N ASN A 257 -15.06 1.27 -5.30
CA ASN A 257 -15.80 2.29 -4.57
C ASN A 257 -15.41 2.24 -3.08
N SER A 258 -16.09 3.01 -2.24
CA SER A 258 -15.83 3.07 -0.78
C SER A 258 -16.00 1.74 -0.02
N SER A 259 -16.54 0.69 -0.64
CA SER A 259 -16.80 -0.60 0.01
C SER A 259 -15.95 -1.73 -0.57
N ARG A 260 -15.55 -1.62 -1.81
CA ARG A 260 -14.73 -2.62 -2.49
C ARG A 260 -13.81 -1.98 -3.49
N MET A 261 -12.55 -2.34 -3.42
CA MET A 261 -11.51 -1.91 -4.36
C MET A 261 -10.76 -3.14 -4.88
N THR A 262 -10.32 -3.07 -6.12
CA THR A 262 -9.48 -4.08 -6.75
C THR A 262 -8.31 -3.38 -7.43
N ALA A 263 -7.14 -4.01 -7.38
CA ALA A 263 -5.97 -3.58 -8.12
C ALA A 263 -5.38 -4.79 -8.83
N LYS A 264 -5.14 -4.66 -10.13
CA LYS A 264 -4.50 -5.70 -10.93
C LYS A 264 -3.42 -5.07 -11.77
N GLY A 265 -2.33 -5.77 -11.94
CA GLY A 265 -1.28 -5.23 -12.78
C GLY A 265 -0.17 -6.21 -13.10
N THR A 266 0.71 -5.70 -13.93
CA THR A 266 1.92 -6.40 -14.36
C THR A 266 3.08 -5.42 -14.34
N VAL A 267 4.20 -5.86 -13.81
CA VAL A 267 5.49 -5.20 -13.92
C VAL A 267 6.39 -6.12 -14.73
N GLN A 268 6.90 -5.65 -15.85
CA GLN A 268 7.74 -6.42 -16.75
C GLN A 268 9.12 -5.77 -16.82
N VAL A 269 10.15 -6.55 -16.56
CA VAL A 269 11.53 -6.17 -16.82
C VAL A 269 12.00 -7.04 -17.98
N ARG A 270 12.19 -6.42 -19.14
CA ARG A 270 12.55 -7.14 -20.40
C ARG A 270 13.71 -8.10 -20.15
N ASN A 271 13.54 -9.33 -20.59
CA ASN A 271 14.53 -10.43 -20.49
C ASN A 271 14.92 -10.82 -19.05
N VAL A 272 14.23 -10.32 -18.02
CA VAL A 272 14.53 -10.60 -16.60
C VAL A 272 13.34 -11.26 -15.91
N CYS A 273 12.22 -10.53 -15.80
CA CYS A 273 11.07 -11.07 -15.12
C CYS A 273 9.76 -10.35 -15.48
N ASP A 274 8.66 -11.08 -15.32
CA ASP A 274 7.31 -10.52 -15.29
C ASP A 274 6.71 -10.78 -13.90
N VAL A 275 6.23 -9.73 -13.26
CA VAL A 275 5.51 -9.82 -11.98
C VAL A 275 4.06 -9.44 -12.21
N THR A 276 3.14 -10.34 -11.93
CA THR A 276 1.70 -10.05 -11.94
C THR A 276 1.17 -9.95 -10.53
N PHE A 277 0.18 -9.12 -10.31
CA PHE A 277 -0.55 -9.05 -9.06
C PHE A 277 -2.05 -8.84 -9.26
N ASP A 278 -2.83 -9.40 -8.36
CA ASP A 278 -4.27 -9.21 -8.21
C ASP A 278 -4.56 -8.99 -6.73
N ALA A 279 -5.04 -7.82 -6.38
CA ALA A 279 -5.39 -7.46 -5.02
C ALA A 279 -6.85 -7.04 -4.95
N ALA A 280 -7.51 -7.42 -3.88
CA ALA A 280 -8.86 -6.95 -3.57
C ALA A 280 -8.95 -6.52 -2.12
N VAL A 281 -9.61 -5.40 -1.90
CA VAL A 281 -9.91 -4.84 -0.59
C VAL A 281 -11.42 -4.70 -0.47
N SER A 282 -11.99 -5.18 0.62
CA SER A 282 -13.39 -4.95 0.96
C SER A 282 -13.51 -4.34 2.35
N VAL A 283 -14.34 -3.31 2.46
CA VAL A 283 -14.61 -2.62 3.72
C VAL A 283 -16.11 -2.69 4.01
N ARG A 284 -16.45 -3.15 5.20
CA ARG A 284 -17.85 -3.23 5.64
C ARG A 284 -17.98 -2.87 7.11
N THR A 285 -19.14 -2.39 7.49
CA THR A 285 -19.53 -2.29 8.90
C THR A 285 -19.77 -3.66 9.49
N THR A 286 -19.47 -3.85 10.77
CA THR A 286 -19.65 -5.13 11.47
C THR A 286 -20.05 -4.92 12.92
N SER A 287 -20.67 -5.92 13.52
CA SER A 287 -20.89 -5.99 14.97
C SER A 287 -19.71 -6.57 15.74
N GLU A 288 -18.72 -7.15 15.04
CA GLU A 288 -17.49 -7.62 15.66
C GLU A 288 -16.75 -6.42 16.27
N LYS A 289 -16.18 -6.63 17.46
CA LYS A 289 -15.35 -5.60 18.13
C LYS A 289 -13.89 -5.94 17.96
N PRO A 290 -13.02 -4.95 17.72
CA PRO A 290 -11.58 -5.17 17.75
C PRO A 290 -11.15 -5.63 19.14
N LEU A 291 -10.15 -6.48 19.17
CA LEU A 291 -9.46 -6.79 20.42
C LEU A 291 -8.66 -5.56 20.87
N THR A 292 -8.64 -5.31 22.16
CA THR A 292 -7.81 -4.25 22.78
C THR A 292 -6.63 -4.83 23.56
N ALA A 293 -6.62 -6.15 23.76
CA ALA A 293 -5.54 -6.91 24.38
C ALA A 293 -5.57 -8.36 23.88
N PRO A 294 -4.47 -9.11 23.99
CA PRO A 294 -4.45 -10.54 23.70
C PRO A 294 -5.45 -11.34 24.53
N PRO A 295 -5.92 -12.50 24.03
CA PRO A 295 -6.85 -13.36 24.76
C PRO A 295 -6.31 -13.75 26.15
N ALA A 296 -7.21 -13.89 27.12
CA ALA A 296 -6.84 -14.29 28.48
C ALA A 296 -6.10 -15.66 28.50
N GLY A 297 -5.06 -15.75 29.29
CA GLY A 297 -4.24 -16.97 29.42
C GLY A 297 -3.13 -17.11 28.38
N THR A 298 -2.94 -16.14 27.50
CA THR A 298 -1.79 -16.11 26.57
C THR A 298 -0.53 -15.60 27.28
N THR A 299 0.63 -16.08 26.83
CA THR A 299 1.92 -15.57 27.30
C THR A 299 2.18 -14.21 26.65
N ILE A 300 2.47 -13.20 27.48
CA ILE A 300 2.82 -11.85 27.03
C ILE A 300 4.23 -11.54 27.50
N ILE A 301 5.09 -11.15 26.55
CA ILE A 301 6.46 -10.70 26.80
C ILE A 301 6.48 -9.19 26.60
N THR A 302 6.74 -8.43 27.67
CA THR A 302 6.88 -6.97 27.55
C THR A 302 8.28 -6.63 27.08
N LEU A 303 8.35 -5.94 25.97
CA LEU A 303 9.61 -5.41 25.45
C LEU A 303 9.92 -4.06 26.12
N PRO A 304 11.21 -3.74 26.31
CA PRO A 304 11.58 -2.40 26.72
C PRO A 304 11.06 -1.36 25.70
N PRO A 305 10.74 -0.14 26.16
CA PRO A 305 10.30 0.90 25.23
C PRO A 305 11.38 1.10 24.16
N VAL A 306 10.95 1.09 22.89
CA VAL A 306 11.84 1.42 21.77
C VAL A 306 12.25 2.87 21.97
N MET A 307 13.50 3.09 22.38
CA MET A 307 14.02 4.45 22.40
C MET A 307 13.99 4.99 20.97
N PRO A 308 13.42 6.18 20.73
CA PRO A 308 13.51 6.79 19.42
C PRO A 308 14.99 6.87 19.05
N ILE A 309 15.37 6.26 17.93
CA ILE A 309 16.70 6.43 17.36
C ILE A 309 16.83 7.94 17.13
N ALA A 310 17.66 8.57 17.93
CA ALA A 310 17.98 9.98 17.73
C ALA A 310 18.53 10.12 16.31
N ALA A 311 17.81 10.90 15.48
CA ALA A 311 18.18 11.20 14.11
C ALA A 311 19.39 12.12 14.05
#